data_e1d1c21d918e6baa8ddccd46155657ee
#
_entry.id   e1d1c21d918e6baa8ddccd46155657ee
#
_cell.length_a   1.000
_cell.length_b   1.000
_cell.length_c   1.000
_cell.angle_alpha   90.00
_cell.angle_beta   90.00
_cell.angle_gamma   90.00
#
_symmetry.space_group_name_H-M   'P 1'
#
loop_
_entity.id
_entity.type
_entity.pdbx_description
1 polymer ?
#
loop_
_entity_poly.entity_id
_entity_poly.type
_entity_poly.pdbx_seq_one_letter_code
_entity_poly.pdbx_strand_id
1 'polypeptide(L)'
;MKELSLNILDITENSVKAKATLTEILIEENENTLTITIKDDGIGMSEETLRAVTNPFYTTRTTRSVGLGIPLFIQSAEQTGGYVNITSRERDKHSTGYGTTVVAHFFKNHVDFTPLGDVISTVVTLIQGHPDTDFLFVHRTVNGEVSLDTRELREVLVDIPLNSYEVITWIKDNLTEQYNLV
;
A
#
# COMPACT_ATOMS: atom_id res chain seq x y z
N MET A 1 7.25 -4.67 -13.52
CA MET A 1 6.90 -5.63 -12.44
C MET A 1 5.86 -6.59 -12.98
N LYS A 2 5.81 -7.82 -12.46
CA LYS A 2 4.87 -8.82 -12.96
C LYS A 2 3.48 -8.77 -12.30
N GLU A 3 3.36 -8.10 -11.15
CA GLU A 3 2.16 -8.04 -10.31
C GLU A 3 2.07 -6.71 -9.58
N LEU A 4 0.86 -6.16 -9.43
CA LEU A 4 0.62 -4.91 -8.70
C LEU A 4 0.81 -5.08 -7.17
N SER A 5 0.69 -6.29 -6.65
CA SER A 5 0.97 -6.62 -5.24
C SER A 5 2.39 -6.23 -4.83
N LEU A 6 3.37 -6.34 -5.73
CA LEU A 6 4.74 -5.91 -5.50
C LEU A 6 4.87 -4.37 -5.45
N ASN A 7 4.07 -3.65 -6.25
CA ASN A 7 3.99 -2.19 -6.13
C ASN A 7 3.38 -1.77 -4.79
N ILE A 8 2.32 -2.45 -4.34
CA ILE A 8 1.71 -2.22 -3.03
C ILE A 8 2.76 -2.41 -1.93
N LEU A 9 3.55 -3.50 -1.99
CA LEU A 9 4.63 -3.76 -1.05
C LEU A 9 5.63 -2.59 -1.02
N ASP A 10 6.16 -2.19 -2.18
CA ASP A 10 7.16 -1.12 -2.27
C ASP A 10 6.65 0.23 -1.76
N ILE A 11 5.40 0.59 -2.08
CA ILE A 11 4.79 1.85 -1.61
C ILE A 11 4.57 1.81 -0.10
N THR A 12 4.07 0.69 0.43
CA THR A 12 3.82 0.52 1.87
C THR A 12 5.13 0.50 2.66
N GLU A 13 6.20 -0.08 2.13
CA GLU A 13 7.55 0.00 2.70
C GLU A 13 8.05 1.46 2.82
N ASN A 14 7.67 2.34 1.89
CA ASN A 14 7.97 3.77 2.00
C ASN A 14 7.21 4.42 3.16
N SER A 15 5.96 4.02 3.42
CA SER A 15 5.17 4.47 4.56
C SER A 15 5.83 4.08 5.89
N VAL A 16 6.31 2.85 6.02
CA VAL A 16 7.07 2.39 7.19
C VAL A 16 8.37 3.20 7.37
N LYS A 17 9.14 3.42 6.29
CA LYS A 17 10.35 4.26 6.33
C LYS A 17 10.04 5.70 6.73
N ALA A 18 8.87 6.21 6.38
CA ALA A 18 8.35 7.51 6.80
C ALA A 18 7.82 7.51 8.26
N LYS A 19 8.06 6.42 9.02
CA LYS A 19 7.66 6.25 10.42
C LYS A 19 6.15 6.37 10.63
N ALA A 20 5.38 5.82 9.69
CA ALA A 20 3.96 5.67 9.88
C ALA A 20 3.65 4.73 11.04
N THR A 21 2.66 5.06 11.84
CA THR A 21 2.11 4.18 12.87
C THR A 21 0.96 3.34 12.33
N LEU A 22 0.26 3.87 11.32
CA LEU A 22 -0.80 3.19 10.60
C LEU A 22 -0.61 3.38 9.09
N THR A 23 -0.75 2.30 8.32
CA THR A 23 -0.88 2.34 6.87
C THR A 23 -2.17 1.65 6.44
N GLU A 24 -3.01 2.38 5.72
CA GLU A 24 -4.26 1.89 5.16
C GLU A 24 -4.04 1.49 3.69
N ILE A 25 -4.39 0.26 3.34
CA ILE A 25 -4.30 -0.29 1.97
C ILE A 25 -5.72 -0.63 1.55
N LEU A 26 -6.30 0.18 0.66
CA LEU A 26 -7.62 -0.02 0.10
C LEU A 26 -7.50 -0.39 -1.38
N ILE A 27 -8.08 -1.52 -1.76
CA ILE A 27 -8.21 -1.97 -3.14
C ILE A 27 -9.69 -2.00 -3.48
N GLU A 28 -10.08 -1.30 -4.53
CA GLU A 28 -11.45 -1.27 -5.04
C GLU A 28 -11.46 -1.79 -6.47
N GLU A 29 -12.11 -2.92 -6.68
CA GLU A 29 -12.10 -3.63 -7.95
C GLU A 29 -13.52 -3.85 -8.47
N ASN A 30 -13.76 -3.48 -9.72
CA ASN A 30 -14.95 -3.84 -10.47
C ASN A 30 -14.58 -4.55 -11.79
N GLU A 31 -15.55 -4.77 -12.65
CA GLU A 31 -15.33 -5.46 -13.93
C GLU A 31 -14.30 -4.77 -14.81
N ASN A 32 -14.26 -3.43 -14.82
CA ASN A 32 -13.50 -2.63 -15.78
C ASN A 32 -12.31 -1.90 -15.17
N THR A 33 -12.33 -1.65 -13.86
CA THR A 33 -11.32 -0.81 -13.20
C THR A 33 -10.81 -1.43 -11.92
N LEU A 34 -9.60 -1.07 -11.57
CA LEU A 34 -8.96 -1.33 -10.29
C LEU A 34 -8.41 -0.01 -9.74
N THR A 35 -8.76 0.32 -8.51
CA THR A 35 -8.20 1.47 -7.81
C THR A 35 -7.48 0.98 -6.55
N ILE A 36 -6.22 1.39 -6.39
CA ILE A 36 -5.42 1.08 -5.21
C ILE A 36 -5.13 2.39 -4.49
N THR A 37 -5.54 2.49 -3.23
CA THR A 37 -5.23 3.61 -2.35
C THR A 37 -4.36 3.14 -1.21
N ILE A 38 -3.20 3.78 -1.04
CA ILE A 38 -2.30 3.55 0.10
C ILE A 38 -2.16 4.88 0.83
N LYS A 39 -2.57 4.91 2.10
CA LYS A 39 -2.54 6.11 2.93
C LYS A 39 -1.81 5.82 4.22
N ASP A 40 -0.94 6.72 4.62
CA ASP A 40 -0.18 6.62 5.86
C ASP A 40 -0.25 7.92 6.70
N ASP A 41 0.05 7.79 7.97
CA ASP A 41 0.19 8.87 8.95
C ASP A 41 1.67 9.19 9.25
N GLY A 42 2.57 8.88 8.31
CA GLY A 42 4.00 9.13 8.44
C GLY A 42 4.39 10.61 8.48
N ILE A 43 5.69 10.89 8.41
CA ILE A 43 6.20 12.28 8.47
C ILE A 43 5.79 13.14 7.27
N GLY A 44 5.31 12.52 6.20
CA GLY A 44 4.98 13.19 4.94
C GLY A 44 6.22 13.65 4.16
N MET A 45 5.97 14.34 3.05
CA MET A 45 6.99 14.85 2.14
C MET A 45 6.80 16.34 1.89
N SER A 46 7.94 17.06 1.74
CA SER A 46 7.93 18.42 1.21
C SER A 46 7.51 18.44 -0.26
N GLU A 47 7.08 19.60 -0.76
CA GLU A 47 6.76 19.74 -2.19
C GLU A 47 7.95 19.39 -3.11
N GLU A 48 9.17 19.72 -2.69
CA GLU A 48 10.39 19.40 -3.43
C GLU A 48 10.60 17.87 -3.49
N THR A 49 10.46 17.19 -2.36
CA THR A 49 10.57 15.73 -2.29
C THR A 49 9.46 15.07 -3.12
N LEU A 50 8.23 15.56 -3.01
CA LEU A 50 7.10 15.04 -3.77
C LEU A 50 7.34 15.14 -5.29
N ARG A 51 7.86 16.28 -5.77
CA ARG A 51 8.24 16.46 -7.17
C ARG A 51 9.38 15.50 -7.59
N ALA A 52 10.33 15.27 -6.70
CA ALA A 52 11.44 14.35 -6.97
C ALA A 52 10.99 12.89 -7.09
N VAL A 53 10.06 12.44 -6.24
CA VAL A 53 9.59 11.04 -6.27
C VAL A 53 8.62 10.74 -7.42
N THR A 54 7.91 11.76 -7.91
CA THR A 54 6.97 11.61 -9.03
C THR A 54 7.62 11.73 -10.40
N ASN A 55 8.79 12.38 -10.49
CA ASN A 55 9.49 12.59 -11.75
C ASN A 55 10.80 11.79 -11.78
N PRO A 56 10.89 10.68 -12.57
CA PRO A 56 12.09 9.85 -12.65
C PRO A 56 13.33 10.58 -13.18
N PHE A 57 13.13 11.75 -13.84
CA PHE A 57 14.22 12.58 -14.37
C PHE A 57 14.60 13.74 -13.42
N TYR A 58 13.87 13.92 -12.32
CA TYR A 58 14.17 14.94 -11.33
C TYR A 58 15.21 14.41 -10.34
N THR A 59 16.48 14.55 -10.69
CA THR A 59 17.58 14.22 -9.80
C THR A 59 18.12 15.47 -9.14
N THR A 60 17.77 15.73 -7.89
CA THR A 60 18.63 16.58 -7.05
C THR A 60 19.82 15.71 -6.61
N ARG A 61 21.05 16.23 -6.77
CA ARG A 61 22.30 15.52 -6.43
C ARG A 61 22.41 15.07 -4.96
N THR A 62 21.43 15.37 -4.13
CA THR A 62 21.41 15.09 -2.69
C THR A 62 20.36 14.06 -2.26
N THR A 63 19.43 13.66 -3.11
CA THR A 63 18.43 12.63 -2.77
C THR A 63 18.94 11.24 -3.12
N ARG A 64 19.73 10.68 -2.22
CA ARG A 64 20.00 9.24 -2.20
C ARG A 64 18.71 8.49 -1.93
N SER A 65 18.42 7.53 -2.81
CA SER A 65 17.50 6.42 -2.57
C SER A 65 16.01 6.77 -2.48
N VAL A 66 15.49 7.50 -3.47
CA VAL A 66 14.09 7.29 -3.84
C VAL A 66 14.06 5.99 -4.64
N GLY A 67 13.44 4.95 -4.08
CA GLY A 67 13.29 3.68 -4.78
C GLY A 67 12.49 3.87 -6.08
N LEU A 68 12.66 2.98 -7.03
CA LEU A 68 11.93 3.00 -8.31
C LEU A 68 10.43 2.64 -8.17
N GLY A 69 9.96 2.32 -6.96
CA GLY A 69 8.60 1.87 -6.69
C GLY A 69 7.52 2.82 -7.19
N ILE A 70 7.57 4.10 -6.79
CA ILE A 70 6.61 5.12 -7.21
C ILE A 70 6.64 5.36 -8.73
N PRO A 71 7.79 5.63 -9.38
CA PRO A 71 7.86 5.78 -10.83
C PRO A 71 7.34 4.57 -11.60
N LEU A 72 7.64 3.35 -11.17
CA LEU A 72 7.16 2.13 -11.81
C LEU A 72 5.65 1.95 -11.63
N PHE A 73 5.11 2.35 -10.49
CA PHE A 73 3.67 2.32 -10.24
C PHE A 73 2.92 3.31 -11.12
N ILE A 74 3.46 4.54 -11.27
CA ILE A 74 2.95 5.55 -12.19
C ILE A 74 2.94 5.00 -13.63
N GLN A 75 4.07 4.46 -14.09
CA GLN A 75 4.18 3.87 -15.42
C GLN A 75 3.15 2.75 -15.64
N SER A 76 2.99 1.85 -14.67
CA SER A 76 2.03 0.74 -14.78
C SER A 76 0.58 1.22 -14.91
N ALA A 77 0.20 2.30 -14.22
CA ALA A 77 -1.14 2.87 -14.32
C ALA A 77 -1.34 3.59 -15.67
N GLU A 78 -0.39 4.45 -16.06
CA GLU A 78 -0.45 5.21 -17.31
C GLU A 78 -0.49 4.31 -18.56
N GLN A 79 0.20 3.18 -18.55
CA GLN A 79 0.16 2.19 -19.63
C GLN A 79 -1.24 1.63 -19.88
N THR A 80 -2.13 1.63 -18.87
CA THR A 80 -3.53 1.22 -19.03
C THR A 80 -4.47 2.39 -19.38
N GLY A 81 -3.94 3.60 -19.56
CA GLY A 81 -4.73 4.82 -19.69
C GLY A 81 -5.22 5.38 -18.35
N GLY A 82 -4.77 4.79 -17.23
CA GLY A 82 -5.05 5.23 -15.88
C GLY A 82 -4.12 6.35 -15.40
N TYR A 83 -4.06 6.53 -14.09
CA TYR A 83 -3.25 7.59 -13.46
C TYR A 83 -2.84 7.23 -12.04
N VAL A 84 -1.82 7.92 -11.54
CA VAL A 84 -1.48 7.94 -10.10
C VAL A 84 -1.54 9.38 -9.60
N ASN A 85 -2.22 9.57 -8.48
CA ASN A 85 -2.25 10.84 -7.74
C ASN A 85 -1.59 10.65 -6.38
N ILE A 86 -0.66 11.54 -6.03
CA ILE A 86 0.04 11.49 -4.75
C ILE A 86 -0.15 12.83 -4.05
N THR A 87 -0.66 12.79 -2.82
CA THR A 87 -0.75 13.93 -1.93
C THR A 87 0.04 13.66 -0.67
N SER A 88 0.77 14.65 -0.18
CA SER A 88 1.55 14.51 1.04
C SER A 88 1.57 15.81 1.82
N ARG A 89 1.56 15.70 3.15
CA ARG A 89 1.64 16.82 4.09
C ARG A 89 2.68 16.52 5.16
N GLU A 90 3.62 17.42 5.34
CA GLU A 90 4.67 17.28 6.35
C GLU A 90 4.10 17.42 7.76
N ARG A 91 4.48 16.51 8.66
CA ARG A 91 4.09 16.51 10.07
C ARG A 91 4.51 17.78 10.77
N ASP A 92 5.72 18.28 10.50
CA ASP A 92 6.27 19.47 11.16
C ASP A 92 5.51 20.76 10.84
N LYS A 93 4.78 20.78 9.72
CA LYS A 93 3.98 21.95 9.29
C LYS A 93 2.50 21.81 9.63
N HIS A 94 2.04 20.64 10.02
CA HIS A 94 0.64 20.32 10.25
C HIS A 94 0.49 19.50 11.52
N SER A 95 -0.37 19.97 12.43
CA SER A 95 -0.69 19.25 13.67
C SER A 95 -1.60 18.05 13.45
N THR A 96 -2.35 18.04 12.35
CA THR A 96 -3.27 16.97 11.96
C THR A 96 -3.30 16.80 10.45
N GLY A 97 -3.68 15.60 9.97
CA GLY A 97 -3.84 15.33 8.55
C GLY A 97 -2.51 15.32 7.78
N TYR A 98 -1.40 15.02 8.45
CA TYR A 98 -0.10 14.77 7.83
C TYR A 98 0.01 13.32 7.36
N GLY A 99 1.07 13.03 6.62
CA GLY A 99 1.32 11.72 5.98
C GLY A 99 1.22 11.77 4.48
N THR A 100 1.12 10.62 3.86
CA THR A 100 1.07 10.49 2.39
C THR A 100 -0.12 9.65 1.97
N THR A 101 -0.74 10.05 0.86
CA THR A 101 -1.77 9.25 0.19
C THR A 101 -1.40 9.07 -1.27
N VAL A 102 -1.33 7.81 -1.70
CA VAL A 102 -1.09 7.41 -3.10
C VAL A 102 -2.37 6.75 -3.61
N VAL A 103 -2.93 7.27 -4.68
CA VAL A 103 -4.11 6.69 -5.37
C VAL A 103 -3.70 6.33 -6.78
N ALA A 104 -3.80 5.06 -7.15
CA ALA A 104 -3.53 4.56 -8.49
C ALA A 104 -4.80 3.97 -9.10
N HIS A 105 -5.13 4.40 -10.31
CA HIS A 105 -6.29 3.94 -11.06
C HIS A 105 -5.87 3.24 -12.35
N PHE A 106 -6.42 2.06 -12.60
CA PHE A 106 -6.10 1.21 -13.74
C PHE A 106 -7.35 0.83 -14.51
N PHE A 107 -7.24 0.75 -15.84
CA PHE A 107 -8.27 0.13 -16.67
C PHE A 107 -7.91 -1.34 -16.97
N LYS A 108 -8.72 -2.26 -16.45
CA LYS A 108 -8.47 -3.71 -16.49
C LYS A 108 -8.57 -4.31 -17.91
N ASN A 109 -9.35 -3.65 -18.78
CA ASN A 109 -9.58 -4.11 -20.13
C ASN A 109 -8.43 -3.74 -21.11
N HIS A 110 -7.38 -3.06 -20.63
CA HIS A 110 -6.22 -2.70 -21.42
C HIS A 110 -5.25 -3.89 -21.55
N VAL A 111 -4.62 -4.04 -22.72
CA VAL A 111 -3.66 -5.14 -23.00
C VAL A 111 -2.45 -5.14 -22.08
N ASP A 112 -2.02 -3.94 -21.63
CA ASP A 112 -0.88 -3.76 -20.72
C ASP A 112 -1.28 -3.80 -19.23
N PHE A 113 -2.53 -4.17 -18.91
CA PHE A 113 -2.94 -4.27 -17.52
C PHE A 113 -2.13 -5.35 -16.80
N THR A 114 -1.47 -4.92 -15.72
CA THR A 114 -0.73 -5.82 -14.83
C THR A 114 -1.70 -6.41 -13.79
N PRO A 115 -1.77 -7.74 -13.63
CA PRO A 115 -2.67 -8.36 -12.65
C PRO A 115 -2.33 -7.94 -11.22
N LEU A 116 -3.33 -8.01 -10.35
CA LEU A 116 -3.15 -7.66 -8.94
C LEU A 116 -2.11 -8.57 -8.26
N GLY A 117 -2.14 -9.88 -8.54
CA GLY A 117 -1.19 -10.85 -8.01
C GLY A 117 -1.48 -11.29 -6.58
N ASP A 118 -0.45 -11.78 -5.88
CA ASP A 118 -0.57 -12.35 -4.53
C ASP A 118 -0.57 -11.26 -3.43
N VAL A 119 -1.74 -10.70 -3.21
CA VAL A 119 -1.96 -9.66 -2.18
C VAL A 119 -1.85 -10.25 -0.77
N ILE A 120 -2.27 -11.51 -0.56
CA ILE A 120 -2.19 -12.15 0.76
C ILE A 120 -0.73 -12.22 1.21
N SER A 121 0.16 -12.72 0.35
CA SER A 121 1.59 -12.78 0.66
C SER A 121 2.19 -11.39 0.88
N THR A 122 1.71 -10.36 0.18
CA THR A 122 2.12 -8.97 0.39
C THR A 122 1.74 -8.48 1.79
N VAL A 123 0.48 -8.64 2.20
CA VAL A 123 0.00 -8.23 3.53
C VAL A 123 0.73 -9.00 4.64
N VAL A 124 0.88 -10.31 4.48
CA VAL A 124 1.62 -11.15 5.42
C VAL A 124 3.08 -10.69 5.56
N THR A 125 3.75 -10.40 4.44
CA THR A 125 5.15 -9.93 4.44
C THR A 125 5.29 -8.60 5.18
N LEU A 126 4.38 -7.66 4.98
CA LEU A 126 4.37 -6.36 5.66
C LEU A 126 4.22 -6.54 7.18
N ILE A 127 3.26 -7.32 7.63
CA ILE A 127 3.02 -7.54 9.05
C ILE A 127 4.19 -8.30 9.71
N GLN A 128 4.73 -9.30 9.02
CA GLN A 128 5.87 -10.07 9.52
C GLN A 128 7.14 -9.23 9.64
N GLY A 129 7.39 -8.35 8.66
CA GLY A 129 8.56 -7.48 8.64
C GLY A 129 8.45 -6.28 9.59
N HIS A 130 7.23 -5.83 9.89
CA HIS A 130 6.97 -4.61 10.65
C HIS A 130 5.91 -4.83 11.74
N PRO A 131 6.20 -5.68 12.75
CA PRO A 131 5.23 -6.07 13.77
C PRO A 131 4.76 -4.91 14.67
N ASP A 132 5.50 -3.81 14.70
CA ASP A 132 5.19 -2.63 15.52
C ASP A 132 4.38 -1.55 14.73
N THR A 133 4.15 -1.77 13.44
CA THR A 133 3.34 -0.89 12.58
C THR A 133 1.95 -1.51 12.40
N ASP A 134 0.92 -0.68 12.42
CA ASP A 134 -0.43 -1.14 12.13
C ASP A 134 -0.78 -1.03 10.66
N PHE A 135 -1.52 -2.02 10.19
CA PHE A 135 -2.03 -2.10 8.82
C PHE A 135 -3.53 -2.33 8.83
N LEU A 136 -4.24 -1.50 8.06
CA LEU A 136 -5.62 -1.74 7.68
C LEU A 136 -5.64 -2.14 6.21
N PHE A 137 -5.98 -3.38 5.94
CA PHE A 137 -6.14 -3.90 4.58
C PHE A 137 -7.62 -4.11 4.27
N VAL A 138 -8.08 -3.58 3.14
CA VAL A 138 -9.44 -3.77 2.63
C VAL A 138 -9.38 -3.98 1.13
N HIS A 139 -9.98 -5.07 0.64
CA HIS A 139 -10.19 -5.31 -0.78
C HIS A 139 -11.68 -5.49 -1.07
N ARG A 140 -12.26 -4.54 -1.79
CA ARG A 140 -13.65 -4.54 -2.24
C ARG A 140 -13.73 -5.02 -3.67
N THR A 141 -14.50 -6.07 -3.87
CA THR A 141 -14.83 -6.65 -5.18
C THR A 141 -16.33 -6.49 -5.46
N VAL A 142 -16.76 -6.85 -6.66
CA VAL A 142 -18.19 -6.90 -7.00
C VAL A 142 -18.96 -7.97 -6.19
N ASN A 143 -18.25 -8.95 -5.62
CA ASN A 143 -18.85 -10.09 -4.90
C ASN A 143 -18.81 -9.91 -3.37
N GLY A 144 -17.98 -9.02 -2.85
CA GLY A 144 -17.84 -8.80 -1.41
C GLY A 144 -16.57 -8.06 -1.02
N GLU A 145 -16.25 -8.12 0.27
CA GLU A 145 -15.11 -7.43 0.86
C GLU A 145 -14.24 -8.42 1.64
N VAL A 146 -12.94 -8.30 1.47
CA VAL A 146 -11.91 -8.97 2.29
C VAL A 146 -11.22 -7.91 3.12
N SER A 147 -11.07 -8.11 4.43
CA SER A 147 -10.45 -7.10 5.29
C SER A 147 -9.62 -7.70 6.43
N LEU A 148 -8.64 -6.93 6.87
CA LEU A 148 -7.82 -7.22 8.04
C LEU A 148 -7.38 -5.90 8.69
N ASP A 149 -7.64 -5.75 9.99
CA ASP A 149 -7.14 -4.63 10.80
C ASP A 149 -6.24 -5.18 11.91
N THR A 150 -4.95 -4.85 11.86
CA THR A 150 -4.00 -5.33 12.88
C THR A 150 -4.23 -4.72 14.24
N ARG A 151 -4.90 -3.57 14.34
CA ARG A 151 -5.27 -2.95 15.62
C ARG A 151 -6.28 -3.80 16.37
N GLU A 152 -7.27 -4.35 15.68
CA GLU A 152 -8.24 -5.30 16.25
C GLU A 152 -7.55 -6.59 16.71
N LEU A 153 -6.57 -7.07 15.92
CA LEU A 153 -5.77 -8.24 16.33
C LEU A 153 -4.99 -7.97 17.61
N ARG A 154 -4.39 -6.78 17.76
CA ARG A 154 -3.64 -6.42 18.99
C ARG A 154 -4.52 -6.43 20.22
N GLU A 155 -5.78 -5.99 20.11
CA GLU A 155 -6.73 -6.00 21.23
C GLU A 155 -6.98 -7.42 21.75
N VAL A 156 -7.00 -8.41 20.85
CA VAL A 156 -7.23 -9.82 21.17
C VAL A 156 -5.94 -10.51 21.64
N LEU A 157 -4.82 -10.20 20.99
CA LEU A 157 -3.54 -10.88 21.23
C LEU A 157 -2.83 -10.42 22.51
N VAL A 158 -3.13 -9.19 22.98
CA VAL A 158 -2.54 -8.53 24.14
C VAL A 158 -1.01 -8.47 24.05
N ASP A 159 -0.30 -9.51 24.53
CA ASP A 159 1.18 -9.57 24.58
C ASP A 159 1.81 -10.44 23.48
N ILE A 160 1.01 -11.05 22.61
CA ILE A 160 1.54 -11.90 21.53
C ILE A 160 1.95 -11.02 20.35
N PRO A 161 3.22 -11.07 19.89
CA PRO A 161 3.66 -10.30 18.75
C PRO A 161 2.93 -10.68 17.45
N LEU A 162 2.58 -9.68 16.62
CA LEU A 162 1.91 -9.92 15.34
C LEU A 162 2.73 -10.80 14.39
N ASN A 163 4.05 -10.80 14.50
CA ASN A 163 4.95 -11.61 13.68
C ASN A 163 5.25 -13.00 14.26
N SER A 164 4.56 -13.43 15.30
CA SER A 164 4.69 -14.82 15.78
C SER A 164 4.16 -15.79 14.71
N TYR A 165 4.73 -16.99 14.66
CA TYR A 165 4.40 -17.98 13.64
C TYR A 165 2.90 -18.30 13.60
N GLU A 166 2.29 -18.48 14.76
CA GLU A 166 0.88 -18.82 14.89
C GLU A 166 -0.04 -17.70 14.39
N VAL A 167 0.30 -16.43 14.71
CA VAL A 167 -0.46 -15.26 14.26
C VAL A 167 -0.33 -15.08 12.75
N ILE A 168 0.87 -15.17 12.21
CA ILE A 168 1.10 -15.08 10.75
C ILE A 168 0.36 -16.19 9.99
N THR A 169 0.38 -17.41 10.51
CA THR A 169 -0.36 -18.53 9.93
C THR A 169 -1.85 -18.26 9.96
N TRP A 170 -2.39 -17.81 11.11
CA TRP A 170 -3.80 -17.46 11.24
C TRP A 170 -4.22 -16.34 10.29
N ILE A 171 -3.41 -15.27 10.15
CA ILE A 171 -3.68 -14.16 9.22
C ILE A 171 -3.78 -14.68 7.79
N LYS A 172 -2.83 -15.50 7.37
CA LYS A 172 -2.81 -16.08 6.02
C LYS A 172 -4.04 -16.93 5.76
N ASP A 173 -4.39 -17.81 6.69
CA ASP A 173 -5.53 -18.71 6.57
C ASP A 173 -6.84 -17.90 6.56
N ASN A 174 -6.99 -16.93 7.45
CA ASN A 174 -8.16 -16.04 7.52
C ASN A 174 -8.37 -15.25 6.23
N LEU A 175 -7.34 -14.63 5.69
CA LEU A 175 -7.45 -13.91 4.41
C LEU A 175 -7.78 -14.87 3.26
N THR A 176 -7.17 -16.05 3.23
CA THR A 176 -7.47 -17.08 2.22
C THR A 176 -8.93 -17.53 2.29
N GLU A 177 -9.46 -17.73 3.49
CA GLU A 177 -10.86 -18.11 3.71
C GLU A 177 -11.81 -17.00 3.26
N GLN A 178 -11.54 -15.73 3.59
CA GLN A 178 -12.32 -14.59 3.11
C GLN A 178 -12.30 -14.51 1.57
N TYR A 179 -11.15 -14.69 0.91
CA TYR A 179 -11.07 -14.67 -0.56
C TYR A 179 -11.83 -15.83 -1.23
N ASN A 180 -12.03 -16.94 -0.55
CA ASN A 180 -12.84 -18.05 -1.08
C ASN A 180 -14.35 -17.76 -1.04
N LEU A 181 -14.77 -16.71 -0.32
CA LEU A 181 -16.17 -16.31 -0.17
C LEU A 181 -16.61 -15.17 -1.11
N VAL A 182 -15.65 -14.50 -1.80
CA VAL A 182 -15.90 -13.32 -2.66
C VAL A 182 -15.50 -13.55 -4.11
#